data_ea35d57a429ff0aa5fa67669a44265f8
#
_entry.id   ea35d57a429ff0aa5fa67669a44265f8
#
_cell.length_a   1.000
_cell.length_b   1.000
_cell.length_c   1.000
_cell.angle_alpha   90.00
_cell.angle_beta   90.00
_cell.angle_gamma   90.00
#
_symmetry.space_group_name_H-M   'P 1'
#
loop_
_entity.id
_entity.type
_entity.pdbx_description
1 polymer ?
#
loop_
_entity_poly.entity_id
_entity_poly.type
_entity_poly.pdbx_seq_one_letter_code
_entity_poly.pdbx_strand_id
1 'polypeptide(L)'
;MLFRLLTGWMSGAWFVPPALYGKDLFSDPVALKLETLFIRGFVGALKDHKAIAAWEPGNECNCLGEAPANAATSWNWLNMIASTIRLADPTRPVFTGMHGATNNPDSNWNMVDQGELYDALTTHPYPAFTEHCGKSALNTIPAIYHATAETLYYAGGSGKCAFIEEIGSFGPGYLSDERTEKYAYNVLYSAWAHGLRSVLWWCGFSFDRCPEQYPYRWIAMERELGALDSYRNPGGTARAMKKFRADLAALPFKELPPRKVDAVVITTSDGDAWRAVYGSFMLSKGAGFEVEYCNIATVDELPESKFYIIPAISGFNALHYKKYQMLLKKAEEGATVFFSASTAMLQPFVQPFGCAIEYCTEVPEDVTFRVDGIDRDYQITRACGRVLKAIDCDVLAKDINGNPQMIRRAYGKGQLIYLNVAPELAELSFENGYYQIYRKAAELAGITCPEKAPEIGVTKHVFADGKTLQIRINYADYPVADMEANGVKLEYV
;
A
#
# COMPACT_ATOMS: atom_id res chain seq x y z
N MET A 1 -24.53 -1.54 -4.51
CA MET A 1 -23.94 -0.66 -5.55
C MET A 1 -23.35 0.54 -4.85
N LEU A 2 -22.09 0.85 -5.12
CA LEU A 2 -21.49 2.14 -4.79
C LEU A 2 -21.94 3.15 -5.83
N PHE A 3 -22.23 4.37 -5.44
CA PHE A 3 -22.71 5.38 -6.36
C PHE A 3 -21.82 6.62 -6.35
N ARG A 4 -21.15 6.86 -7.48
CA ARG A 4 -20.26 8.01 -7.71
C ARG A 4 -21.05 9.21 -8.23
N LEU A 5 -20.91 10.37 -7.60
CA LEU A 5 -21.72 11.55 -7.88
C LEU A 5 -21.08 12.49 -8.91
N LEU A 6 -19.87 12.96 -8.65
CA LEU A 6 -19.16 13.88 -9.52
C LEU A 6 -18.15 13.13 -10.40
N THR A 7 -18.64 12.44 -11.43
CA THR A 7 -17.77 11.71 -12.36
C THR A 7 -17.32 12.68 -13.47
N GLY A 8 -16.41 13.58 -13.13
CA GLY A 8 -15.87 14.56 -14.05
C GLY A 8 -14.61 14.10 -14.80
N TRP A 9 -14.02 12.99 -14.36
CA TRP A 9 -12.91 12.34 -15.02
C TRP A 9 -13.25 10.88 -15.30
N MET A 10 -12.99 10.43 -16.53
CA MET A 10 -13.16 9.03 -16.93
C MET A 10 -12.27 8.75 -18.13
N SER A 11 -11.40 7.73 -18.01
CA SER A 11 -10.64 7.19 -19.14
C SER A 11 -9.87 8.25 -19.94
N GLY A 12 -9.21 9.18 -19.25
CA GLY A 12 -8.42 10.25 -19.89
C GLY A 12 -9.23 11.41 -20.46
N ALA A 13 -10.53 11.49 -20.19
CA ALA A 13 -11.36 12.60 -20.65
C ALA A 13 -12.09 13.29 -19.49
N TRP A 14 -12.24 14.61 -19.62
CA TRP A 14 -12.97 15.42 -18.65
C TRP A 14 -14.41 15.69 -19.10
N PHE A 15 -15.33 15.53 -18.16
CA PHE A 15 -16.77 15.68 -18.36
C PHE A 15 -17.30 16.81 -17.48
N VAL A 16 -16.91 18.03 -17.80
CA VAL A 16 -17.37 19.20 -17.06
C VAL A 16 -18.68 19.70 -17.68
N PRO A 17 -19.75 19.89 -16.90
CA PRO A 17 -20.99 20.51 -17.39
C PRO A 17 -20.72 21.91 -17.94
N PRO A 18 -21.41 22.35 -19.01
CA PRO A 18 -21.17 23.67 -19.61
C PRO A 18 -21.28 24.85 -18.62
N ALA A 19 -22.10 24.74 -17.60
CA ALA A 19 -22.26 25.75 -16.56
C ALA A 19 -21.00 25.95 -15.69
N LEU A 20 -20.05 24.98 -15.74
CA LEU A 20 -18.80 24.99 -14.96
C LEU A 20 -17.56 25.26 -15.83
N TYR A 21 -17.74 25.53 -17.14
CA TYR A 21 -16.59 25.83 -18.00
C TYR A 21 -15.83 27.07 -17.51
N GLY A 22 -14.51 26.94 -17.41
CA GLY A 22 -13.62 28.00 -16.95
C GLY A 22 -13.69 28.32 -15.45
N LYS A 23 -14.35 27.49 -14.66
CA LYS A 23 -14.41 27.61 -13.21
C LYS A 23 -13.48 26.62 -12.54
N ASP A 24 -12.87 27.05 -11.45
CA ASP A 24 -12.20 26.12 -10.53
C ASP A 24 -13.26 25.31 -9.78
N LEU A 25 -13.26 23.99 -9.98
CA LEU A 25 -14.24 23.09 -9.40
C LEU A 25 -14.12 22.98 -7.87
N PHE A 26 -12.95 23.30 -7.32
CA PHE A 26 -12.66 23.14 -5.89
C PHE A 26 -12.88 24.41 -5.06
N SER A 27 -12.95 25.59 -5.71
CA SER A 27 -13.01 26.87 -4.97
C SER A 27 -13.95 27.93 -5.54
N ASP A 28 -14.37 27.85 -6.81
CA ASP A 28 -15.32 28.84 -7.37
C ASP A 28 -16.69 28.74 -6.68
N PRO A 29 -17.21 29.82 -6.09
CA PRO A 29 -18.49 29.79 -5.34
C PRO A 29 -19.69 29.32 -6.15
N VAL A 30 -19.68 29.54 -7.48
CA VAL A 30 -20.77 29.09 -8.37
C VAL A 30 -20.65 27.58 -8.60
N ALA A 31 -19.41 27.07 -8.79
CA ALA A 31 -19.17 25.64 -8.92
C ALA A 31 -19.60 24.90 -7.65
N LEU A 32 -19.12 25.32 -6.50
CA LEU A 32 -19.48 24.73 -5.20
C LEU A 32 -21.00 24.75 -4.94
N LYS A 33 -21.68 25.84 -5.31
CA LYS A 33 -23.14 25.92 -5.21
C LYS A 33 -23.83 24.91 -6.12
N LEU A 34 -23.39 24.77 -7.37
CA LEU A 34 -24.03 23.86 -8.33
C LEU A 34 -23.77 22.39 -7.95
N GLU A 35 -22.59 22.04 -7.50
CA GLU A 35 -22.26 20.71 -6.96
C GLU A 35 -23.12 20.37 -5.75
N THR A 36 -23.25 21.30 -4.80
CA THR A 36 -24.11 21.14 -3.63
C THR A 36 -25.57 20.90 -4.02
N LEU A 37 -26.10 21.67 -4.96
CA LEU A 37 -27.49 21.53 -5.42
C LEU A 37 -27.70 20.19 -6.14
N PHE A 38 -26.75 19.80 -6.98
CA PHE A 38 -26.79 18.50 -7.67
C PHE A 38 -26.78 17.36 -6.66
N ILE A 39 -25.84 17.35 -5.71
CA ILE A 39 -25.71 16.27 -4.70
C ILE A 39 -27.00 16.18 -3.86
N ARG A 40 -27.49 17.30 -3.34
CA ARG A 40 -28.73 17.30 -2.54
C ARG A 40 -29.93 16.78 -3.32
N GLY A 41 -30.09 17.20 -4.57
CA GLY A 41 -31.19 16.76 -5.42
C GLY A 41 -31.08 15.28 -5.77
N PHE A 42 -29.91 14.84 -6.19
CA PHE A 42 -29.65 13.48 -6.64
C PHE A 42 -29.71 12.48 -5.48
N VAL A 43 -28.97 12.71 -4.41
CA VAL A 43 -28.95 11.86 -3.22
C VAL A 43 -30.34 11.82 -2.57
N GLY A 44 -30.98 12.99 -2.43
CA GLY A 44 -32.35 13.07 -1.88
C GLY A 44 -33.39 12.27 -2.67
N ALA A 45 -33.26 12.24 -4.00
CA ALA A 45 -34.16 11.48 -4.86
C ALA A 45 -33.93 9.95 -4.78
N LEU A 46 -32.71 9.51 -4.51
CA LEU A 46 -32.32 8.10 -4.58
C LEU A 46 -32.04 7.44 -3.23
N LYS A 47 -32.01 8.20 -2.12
CA LYS A 47 -31.63 7.71 -0.79
C LYS A 47 -32.43 6.48 -0.30
N ASP A 48 -33.68 6.33 -0.76
CA ASP A 48 -34.52 5.19 -0.35
C ASP A 48 -34.33 3.96 -1.26
N HIS A 49 -33.48 4.05 -2.28
CA HIS A 49 -33.27 2.96 -3.23
C HIS A 49 -32.39 1.85 -2.59
N LYS A 50 -32.97 0.66 -2.44
CA LYS A 50 -32.36 -0.49 -1.73
C LYS A 50 -31.06 -1.02 -2.35
N ALA A 51 -30.80 -0.76 -3.64
CA ALA A 51 -29.60 -1.22 -4.32
C ALA A 51 -28.36 -0.33 -4.02
N ILE A 52 -28.55 0.84 -3.45
CA ILE A 52 -27.44 1.73 -3.08
C ILE A 52 -26.92 1.30 -1.71
N ALA A 53 -25.64 0.98 -1.64
CA ALA A 53 -24.97 0.58 -0.41
C ALA A 53 -24.17 1.73 0.22
N ALA A 54 -23.56 2.58 -0.62
CA ALA A 54 -22.76 3.72 -0.19
C ALA A 54 -22.74 4.80 -1.28
N TRP A 55 -22.31 5.99 -0.88
CA TRP A 55 -22.12 7.15 -1.74
C TRP A 55 -20.63 7.48 -1.84
N GLU A 56 -20.23 8.06 -2.97
CA GLU A 56 -18.89 8.58 -3.23
C GLU A 56 -18.98 9.97 -3.85
N PRO A 57 -18.04 10.88 -3.52
CA PRO A 57 -17.95 12.21 -4.13
C PRO A 57 -17.93 12.14 -5.65
N GLY A 58 -17.14 11.23 -6.18
CA GLY A 58 -16.98 11.03 -7.62
C GLY A 58 -15.94 9.97 -7.94
N ASN A 59 -15.56 9.88 -9.22
CA ASN A 59 -14.50 9.01 -9.67
C ASN A 59 -13.20 9.81 -9.78
N GLU A 60 -12.16 9.37 -9.06
CA GLU A 60 -10.81 9.95 -9.16
C GLU A 60 -10.82 11.50 -9.12
N CYS A 61 -11.47 12.04 -8.08
CA CYS A 61 -11.69 13.48 -7.99
C CYS A 61 -10.36 14.29 -7.96
N ASN A 62 -9.26 13.67 -7.63
CA ASN A 62 -7.92 14.25 -7.77
C ASN A 62 -7.49 14.49 -9.23
N CYS A 63 -8.20 13.91 -10.20
CA CYS A 63 -8.01 14.12 -11.64
C CYS A 63 -9.04 15.09 -12.24
N LEU A 64 -9.92 15.70 -11.45
CA LEU A 64 -10.90 16.68 -11.92
C LEU A 64 -10.25 18.03 -12.23
N GLY A 65 -10.01 18.31 -13.50
CA GLY A 65 -9.51 19.63 -13.93
C GLY A 65 -8.11 19.94 -13.39
N GLU A 66 -7.88 21.21 -13.06
CA GLU A 66 -6.64 21.63 -12.42
C GLU A 66 -6.62 21.24 -10.93
N ALA A 67 -5.42 20.99 -10.41
CA ALA A 67 -5.27 20.66 -8.99
C ALA A 67 -5.77 21.79 -8.09
N PRO A 68 -6.34 21.49 -6.90
CA PRO A 68 -6.65 22.51 -5.90
C PRO A 68 -5.44 23.37 -5.55
N ALA A 69 -5.67 24.62 -5.22
CA ALA A 69 -4.60 25.59 -4.93
C ALA A 69 -3.67 25.17 -3.77
N ASN A 70 -4.22 24.44 -2.79
CA ASN A 70 -3.49 23.92 -1.63
C ASN A 70 -4.33 22.87 -0.88
N ALA A 71 -3.72 22.20 0.09
CA ALA A 71 -4.35 21.18 0.92
C ALA A 71 -5.63 21.67 1.64
N ALA A 72 -5.64 22.90 2.14
CA ALA A 72 -6.82 23.47 2.80
C ALA A 72 -8.01 23.63 1.84
N THR A 73 -7.76 23.96 0.57
CA THR A 73 -8.79 24.02 -0.47
C THR A 73 -9.38 22.63 -0.73
N SER A 74 -8.54 21.62 -0.85
CA SER A 74 -8.98 20.23 -0.98
C SER A 74 -9.80 19.77 0.20
N TRP A 75 -9.33 20.01 1.41
CA TRP A 75 -10.03 19.64 2.64
C TRP A 75 -11.42 20.29 2.72
N ASN A 76 -11.50 21.60 2.43
CA ASN A 76 -12.77 22.32 2.43
C ASN A 76 -13.76 21.76 1.41
N TRP A 77 -13.28 21.44 0.20
CA TRP A 77 -14.11 20.83 -0.84
C TRP A 77 -14.58 19.44 -0.43
N LEU A 78 -13.67 18.56 0.01
CA LEU A 78 -13.99 17.22 0.49
C LEU A 78 -15.01 17.27 1.63
N ASN A 79 -14.81 18.15 2.61
CA ASN A 79 -15.73 18.32 3.74
C ASN A 79 -17.12 18.81 3.29
N MET A 80 -17.16 19.78 2.37
CA MET A 80 -18.43 20.29 1.80
C MET A 80 -19.19 19.15 1.11
N ILE A 81 -18.53 18.37 0.26
CA ILE A 81 -19.15 17.25 -0.48
C ILE A 81 -19.64 16.18 0.49
N ALA A 82 -18.79 15.68 1.39
CA ALA A 82 -19.15 14.64 2.36
C ALA A 82 -20.30 15.09 3.27
N SER A 83 -20.25 16.34 3.78
CA SER A 83 -21.31 16.90 4.62
C SER A 83 -22.62 17.05 3.85
N THR A 84 -22.56 17.47 2.60
CA THR A 84 -23.76 17.60 1.74
C THR A 84 -24.43 16.23 1.49
N ILE A 85 -23.64 15.19 1.25
CA ILE A 85 -24.16 13.81 1.09
C ILE A 85 -24.83 13.36 2.39
N ARG A 86 -24.15 13.48 3.53
CA ARG A 86 -24.66 13.03 4.84
C ARG A 86 -25.91 13.78 5.27
N LEU A 87 -26.03 15.06 4.94
CA LEU A 87 -27.26 15.83 5.19
C LEU A 87 -28.43 15.35 4.33
N ALA A 88 -28.16 14.88 3.11
CA ALA A 88 -29.19 14.38 2.22
C ALA A 88 -29.58 12.92 2.52
N ASP A 89 -28.61 12.10 2.91
CA ASP A 89 -28.75 10.69 3.33
C ASP A 89 -27.84 10.36 4.52
N PRO A 90 -28.34 10.45 5.76
CA PRO A 90 -27.56 10.11 6.95
C PRO A 90 -27.45 8.61 7.23
N THR A 91 -28.01 7.74 6.37
CA THR A 91 -28.14 6.31 6.65
C THR A 91 -27.06 5.46 6.00
N ARG A 92 -26.36 5.98 4.99
CA ARG A 92 -25.35 5.25 4.22
C ARG A 92 -23.96 5.83 4.43
N PRO A 93 -22.93 4.98 4.41
CA PRO A 93 -21.56 5.44 4.48
C PRO A 93 -21.16 6.22 3.21
N VAL A 94 -20.17 7.08 3.37
CA VAL A 94 -19.56 7.86 2.30
C VAL A 94 -18.10 7.44 2.17
N PHE A 95 -17.71 6.94 0.99
CA PHE A 95 -16.35 6.50 0.67
C PHE A 95 -15.64 7.55 -0.19
N THR A 96 -14.31 7.45 -0.32
CA THR A 96 -13.54 8.52 -0.96
C THR A 96 -13.66 8.61 -2.47
N GLY A 97 -13.74 7.47 -3.19
CA GLY A 97 -13.70 7.45 -4.66
C GLY A 97 -12.39 8.00 -5.25
N MET A 98 -11.29 7.93 -4.50
CA MET A 98 -10.01 8.58 -4.80
C MET A 98 -8.90 7.58 -4.98
N HIS A 99 -7.87 8.00 -5.71
CA HIS A 99 -6.58 7.29 -5.76
C HIS A 99 -5.41 8.29 -5.59
N GLY A 100 -4.16 7.80 -5.56
CA GLY A 100 -2.99 8.68 -5.47
C GLY A 100 -2.92 9.51 -4.18
N ALA A 101 -3.61 9.08 -3.12
CA ALA A 101 -3.51 9.74 -1.82
C ALA A 101 -2.14 9.47 -1.18
N THR A 102 -1.63 10.45 -0.46
CA THR A 102 -0.31 10.38 0.16
C THR A 102 -0.39 10.60 1.67
N ASN A 103 0.69 10.23 2.35
CA ASN A 103 0.85 10.50 3.78
C ASN A 103 1.54 11.87 4.05
N ASN A 104 1.87 12.61 3.00
CA ASN A 104 2.48 13.92 3.11
C ASN A 104 1.41 14.96 3.52
N PRO A 105 1.57 15.68 4.65
CA PRO A 105 0.60 16.66 5.13
C PRO A 105 0.45 17.87 4.20
N ASP A 106 1.46 18.15 3.36
CA ASP A 106 1.42 19.26 2.39
C ASP A 106 0.76 18.84 1.06
N SER A 107 0.41 17.56 0.90
CA SER A 107 -0.29 17.09 -0.30
C SER A 107 -1.74 17.58 -0.31
N ASN A 108 -2.21 18.03 -1.48
CA ASN A 108 -3.62 18.35 -1.69
C ASN A 108 -4.55 17.16 -1.41
N TRP A 109 -4.05 15.93 -1.55
CA TRP A 109 -4.82 14.70 -1.36
C TRP A 109 -4.20 13.84 -0.26
N ASN A 110 -4.30 14.32 0.97
CA ASN A 110 -3.74 13.67 2.15
C ASN A 110 -4.66 12.55 2.66
N MET A 111 -4.09 11.40 3.02
CA MET A 111 -4.86 10.26 3.54
C MET A 111 -5.50 10.55 4.90
N VAL A 112 -4.85 11.36 5.75
CA VAL A 112 -5.34 11.68 7.08
C VAL A 112 -6.61 12.51 6.98
N ASP A 113 -6.59 13.55 6.15
CA ASP A 113 -7.75 14.40 5.87
C ASP A 113 -8.92 13.59 5.32
N GLN A 114 -8.63 12.68 4.40
CA GLN A 114 -9.65 11.77 3.86
C GLN A 114 -10.20 10.83 4.93
N GLY A 115 -9.34 10.27 5.79
CA GLY A 115 -9.75 9.43 6.91
C GLY A 115 -10.58 10.17 7.95
N GLU A 116 -10.35 11.46 8.16
CA GLU A 116 -11.19 12.31 9.02
C GLU A 116 -12.60 12.47 8.46
N LEU A 117 -12.70 12.69 7.15
CA LEU A 117 -13.94 13.11 6.50
C LEU A 117 -14.81 11.95 5.99
N TYR A 118 -14.24 10.77 5.73
CA TYR A 118 -14.92 9.64 5.08
C TYR A 118 -14.92 8.39 5.96
N ASP A 119 -15.85 7.47 5.66
CA ASP A 119 -16.05 6.23 6.44
C ASP A 119 -15.07 5.12 6.03
N ALA A 120 -14.62 5.13 4.78
CA ALA A 120 -13.57 4.27 4.25
C ALA A 120 -12.83 4.96 3.10
N LEU A 121 -11.58 4.56 2.89
CA LEU A 121 -10.79 4.99 1.75
C LEU A 121 -10.86 3.94 0.63
N THR A 122 -10.66 4.41 -0.59
CA THR A 122 -10.63 3.58 -1.78
C THR A 122 -9.26 3.68 -2.45
N THR A 123 -8.85 2.62 -3.16
CA THR A 123 -7.63 2.61 -3.97
C THR A 123 -7.92 2.14 -5.38
N HIS A 124 -7.19 2.70 -6.35
CA HIS A 124 -7.14 2.25 -7.73
C HIS A 124 -5.70 1.80 -8.07
N PRO A 125 -5.27 0.63 -7.55
CA PRO A 125 -3.87 0.23 -7.56
C PRO A 125 -3.45 -0.36 -8.92
N TYR A 126 -3.41 0.49 -9.94
CA TYR A 126 -2.87 0.13 -11.25
C TYR A 126 -1.35 0.24 -11.27
N PRO A 127 -0.59 -0.85 -11.39
CA PRO A 127 0.87 -0.79 -11.39
C PRO A 127 1.45 0.16 -12.43
N ALA A 128 0.83 0.25 -13.60
CA ALA A 128 1.29 1.13 -14.70
C ALA A 128 1.17 2.62 -14.38
N PHE A 129 0.28 3.02 -13.46
CA PHE A 129 0.04 4.40 -13.08
C PHE A 129 0.57 4.75 -11.69
N THR A 130 1.06 3.74 -10.94
CA THR A 130 1.63 3.95 -9.62
C THR A 130 3.15 3.97 -9.72
N GLU A 131 3.76 4.99 -9.14
CA GLU A 131 5.20 5.16 -9.16
C GLU A 131 5.92 3.93 -8.59
N HIS A 132 7.02 3.53 -9.21
CA HIS A 132 7.83 2.34 -8.89
C HIS A 132 7.18 0.97 -9.18
N CYS A 133 5.91 0.89 -9.59
CA CYS A 133 5.17 -0.37 -9.70
C CYS A 133 5.04 -0.94 -11.11
N GLY A 134 5.20 -0.10 -12.15
CA GLY A 134 4.99 -0.48 -13.56
C GLY A 134 6.16 -1.17 -14.27
N LYS A 135 7.20 -1.59 -13.55
CA LYS A 135 8.44 -2.12 -14.15
C LYS A 135 8.38 -3.62 -14.47
N SER A 136 7.37 -4.33 -14.03
CA SER A 136 7.23 -5.77 -14.16
C SER A 136 5.88 -6.16 -14.75
N ALA A 137 5.79 -7.32 -15.38
CA ALA A 137 4.51 -7.84 -15.88
C ALA A 137 3.50 -8.04 -14.72
N LEU A 138 2.21 -7.85 -15.00
CA LEU A 138 1.18 -7.83 -13.96
C LEU A 138 1.07 -9.12 -13.15
N ASN A 139 1.29 -10.27 -13.77
CA ASN A 139 1.23 -11.58 -13.09
C ASN A 139 2.54 -11.96 -12.36
N THR A 140 3.37 -10.99 -12.04
CA THR A 140 4.62 -11.17 -11.28
C THR A 140 4.52 -10.61 -9.88
N ILE A 141 5.50 -10.95 -9.05
CA ILE A 141 5.54 -10.65 -7.62
C ILE A 141 5.25 -9.19 -7.29
N PRO A 142 5.98 -8.19 -7.86
CA PRO A 142 5.76 -6.80 -7.48
C PRO A 142 4.35 -6.32 -7.82
N ALA A 143 3.86 -6.61 -9.02
CA ALA A 143 2.58 -6.12 -9.50
C ALA A 143 1.39 -6.72 -8.72
N ILE A 144 1.48 -7.99 -8.30
CA ILE A 144 0.41 -8.62 -7.50
C ILE A 144 0.43 -8.07 -6.07
N TYR A 145 1.60 -7.93 -5.45
CA TYR A 145 1.72 -7.35 -4.10
C TYR A 145 1.31 -5.88 -4.04
N HIS A 146 1.49 -5.13 -5.13
CA HIS A 146 1.18 -3.71 -5.19
C HIS A 146 -0.24 -3.41 -4.71
N ALA A 147 -1.26 -4.10 -5.26
CA ALA A 147 -2.65 -3.85 -4.91
C ALA A 147 -2.92 -4.02 -3.40
N THR A 148 -2.34 -5.05 -2.80
CA THR A 148 -2.45 -5.31 -1.36
C THR A 148 -1.68 -4.28 -0.54
N ALA A 149 -0.43 -3.98 -0.92
CA ALA A 149 0.43 -3.04 -0.20
C ALA A 149 -0.17 -1.62 -0.17
N GLU A 150 -0.63 -1.12 -1.33
CA GLU A 150 -1.22 0.22 -1.42
C GLU A 150 -2.50 0.33 -0.58
N THR A 151 -3.38 -0.68 -0.64
CA THR A 151 -4.62 -0.62 0.12
C THR A 151 -4.38 -0.72 1.63
N LEU A 152 -3.44 -1.55 2.07
CA LEU A 152 -3.01 -1.59 3.48
C LEU A 152 -2.35 -0.28 3.91
N TYR A 153 -1.57 0.36 3.03
CA TYR A 153 -0.95 1.66 3.29
C TYR A 153 -2.02 2.74 3.50
N TYR A 154 -3.07 2.77 2.68
CA TYR A 154 -4.18 3.70 2.87
C TYR A 154 -4.89 3.46 4.20
N ALA A 155 -5.14 2.21 4.55
CA ALA A 155 -5.75 1.87 5.83
C ALA A 155 -4.89 2.31 7.03
N GLY A 156 -3.60 1.98 7.01
CA GLY A 156 -2.66 2.35 8.09
C GLY A 156 -2.34 3.85 8.13
N GLY A 157 -2.33 4.51 6.97
CA GLY A 157 -2.08 5.95 6.83
C GLY A 157 -3.22 6.81 7.34
N SER A 158 -4.45 6.40 7.09
CA SER A 158 -5.67 7.13 7.46
C SER A 158 -6.27 6.72 8.81
N GLY A 159 -5.93 5.54 9.33
CA GLY A 159 -6.60 4.94 10.50
C GLY A 159 -8.03 4.47 10.22
N LYS A 160 -8.42 4.31 8.94
CA LYS A 160 -9.73 3.81 8.49
C LYS A 160 -9.56 2.54 7.67
N CYS A 161 -10.63 1.79 7.48
CA CYS A 161 -10.59 0.71 6.50
C CYS A 161 -10.40 1.26 5.08
N ALA A 162 -9.74 0.46 4.23
CA ALA A 162 -9.60 0.75 2.82
C ALA A 162 -9.90 -0.51 1.99
N PHE A 163 -10.29 -0.34 0.74
CA PHE A 163 -10.55 -1.45 -0.16
C PHE A 163 -10.17 -1.11 -1.61
N ILE A 164 -9.94 -2.14 -2.42
CA ILE A 164 -9.64 -2.01 -3.84
C ILE A 164 -10.94 -1.72 -4.57
N GLU A 165 -11.13 -0.48 -4.96
CA GLU A 165 -12.33 -0.02 -5.63
C GLU A 165 -12.24 -0.13 -7.14
N GLU A 166 -11.04 -0.07 -7.68
CA GLU A 166 -10.82 -0.22 -9.11
C GLU A 166 -9.45 -0.85 -9.38
N ILE A 167 -9.43 -1.90 -10.20
CA ILE A 167 -8.21 -2.54 -10.67
C ILE A 167 -8.47 -3.23 -12.01
N GLY A 168 -7.47 -3.37 -12.85
CA GLY A 168 -7.59 -4.02 -14.14
C GLY A 168 -6.25 -4.48 -14.71
N SER A 169 -6.29 -5.16 -15.85
CA SER A 169 -5.12 -5.72 -16.56
C SER A 169 -4.74 -4.98 -17.84
N PHE A 170 -5.45 -3.91 -18.18
CA PHE A 170 -5.33 -3.17 -19.46
C PHE A 170 -5.61 -4.00 -20.72
N GLY A 171 -6.27 -5.15 -20.58
CA GLY A 171 -6.73 -5.98 -21.69
C GLY A 171 -5.62 -6.69 -22.46
N PRO A 172 -5.99 -7.35 -23.58
CA PRO A 172 -5.08 -8.22 -24.34
C PRO A 172 -3.95 -7.49 -25.06
N GLY A 173 -4.05 -6.18 -25.23
CA GLY A 173 -2.98 -5.35 -25.76
C GLY A 173 -1.83 -5.10 -24.79
N TYR A 174 -2.02 -5.43 -23.52
CA TYR A 174 -1.04 -5.24 -22.44
C TYR A 174 -0.65 -6.56 -21.78
N LEU A 175 -1.63 -7.44 -21.50
CA LEU A 175 -1.43 -8.72 -20.87
C LEU A 175 -2.33 -9.77 -21.54
N SER A 176 -1.80 -10.95 -21.90
CA SER A 176 -2.60 -12.01 -22.49
C SER A 176 -3.74 -12.45 -21.56
N ASP A 177 -4.80 -12.97 -22.13
CA ASP A 177 -6.00 -13.39 -21.40
C ASP A 177 -5.70 -14.48 -20.34
N GLU A 178 -4.80 -15.42 -20.66
CA GLU A 178 -4.33 -16.44 -19.71
C GLU A 178 -3.56 -15.84 -18.52
N ARG A 179 -2.66 -14.88 -18.79
CA ARG A 179 -1.93 -14.19 -17.73
C ARG A 179 -2.82 -13.27 -16.91
N THR A 180 -3.83 -12.66 -17.53
CA THR A 180 -4.87 -11.88 -16.84
C THR A 180 -5.66 -12.74 -15.85
N GLU A 181 -5.99 -13.99 -16.22
CA GLU A 181 -6.66 -14.94 -15.31
C GLU A 181 -5.80 -15.21 -14.07
N LYS A 182 -4.51 -15.49 -14.25
CA LYS A 182 -3.56 -15.73 -13.15
C LYS A 182 -3.40 -14.49 -12.26
N TYR A 183 -3.22 -13.32 -12.86
CA TYR A 183 -3.13 -12.05 -12.14
C TYR A 183 -4.36 -11.78 -11.29
N ALA A 184 -5.53 -11.81 -11.91
CA ALA A 184 -6.79 -11.57 -11.21
C ALA A 184 -7.03 -12.55 -10.05
N TYR A 185 -6.74 -13.83 -10.27
CA TYR A 185 -6.89 -14.86 -9.25
C TYR A 185 -5.96 -14.61 -8.05
N ASN A 186 -4.69 -14.26 -8.29
CA ASN A 186 -3.74 -13.96 -7.23
C ASN A 186 -4.07 -12.67 -6.48
N VAL A 187 -4.51 -11.61 -7.18
CA VAL A 187 -4.96 -10.36 -6.55
C VAL A 187 -6.15 -10.62 -5.62
N LEU A 188 -7.14 -11.41 -6.07
CA LEU A 188 -8.30 -11.75 -5.26
C LEU A 188 -7.90 -12.52 -3.99
N TYR A 189 -7.03 -13.52 -4.11
CA TYR A 189 -6.54 -14.26 -2.96
C TYR A 189 -5.63 -13.43 -2.05
N SER A 190 -4.74 -12.61 -2.62
CA SER A 190 -3.89 -11.71 -1.85
C SER A 190 -4.74 -10.72 -1.04
N ALA A 191 -5.71 -10.07 -1.67
CA ALA A 191 -6.63 -9.17 -1.00
C ALA A 191 -7.39 -9.86 0.14
N TRP A 192 -8.01 -11.01 -0.15
CA TRP A 192 -8.77 -11.78 0.84
C TRP A 192 -7.92 -12.24 2.02
N ALA A 193 -6.73 -12.79 1.76
CA ALA A 193 -5.78 -13.25 2.77
C ALA A 193 -5.29 -12.10 3.68
N HIS A 194 -5.25 -10.87 3.17
CA HIS A 194 -4.87 -9.68 3.94
C HIS A 194 -6.06 -8.94 4.56
N GLY A 195 -7.26 -9.50 4.48
CA GLY A 195 -8.47 -8.94 5.11
C GLY A 195 -9.13 -7.81 4.32
N LEU A 196 -8.72 -7.57 3.08
CA LEU A 196 -9.38 -6.63 2.18
C LEU A 196 -10.68 -7.26 1.67
N ARG A 197 -11.81 -6.63 1.98
CA ARG A 197 -13.14 -7.24 1.82
C ARG A 197 -13.78 -6.99 0.46
N SER A 198 -13.23 -6.11 -0.35
CA SER A 198 -13.77 -5.77 -1.67
C SER A 198 -12.65 -5.59 -2.68
N VAL A 199 -12.87 -6.15 -3.85
CA VAL A 199 -12.07 -5.92 -5.06
C VAL A 199 -13.04 -5.71 -6.20
N LEU A 200 -13.07 -4.51 -6.77
CA LEU A 200 -13.87 -4.20 -7.93
C LEU A 200 -12.95 -4.11 -9.15
N TRP A 201 -13.39 -4.69 -10.25
CA TRP A 201 -12.60 -4.77 -11.47
C TRP A 201 -13.08 -3.78 -12.52
N TRP A 202 -12.18 -3.04 -13.09
CA TRP A 202 -12.44 -2.21 -14.26
C TRP A 202 -12.08 -2.99 -15.53
N CYS A 203 -13.07 -3.40 -16.32
CA CYS A 203 -14.48 -3.16 -16.06
C CYS A 203 -15.34 -4.43 -16.35
N GLY A 204 -16.65 -4.32 -16.24
CA GLY A 204 -17.55 -5.47 -16.44
C GLY A 204 -17.63 -5.94 -17.89
N PHE A 205 -17.68 -5.01 -18.86
CA PHE A 205 -17.81 -5.28 -20.29
C PHE A 205 -16.81 -4.49 -21.12
N SER A 206 -16.28 -5.09 -22.17
CA SER A 206 -15.47 -4.40 -23.17
C SER A 206 -16.29 -3.39 -23.98
N PHE A 207 -15.64 -2.32 -24.44
CA PHE A 207 -16.23 -1.23 -25.23
C PHE A 207 -15.83 -1.27 -26.70
N ASP A 208 -15.29 -2.38 -27.19
CA ASP A 208 -14.77 -2.57 -28.55
C ASP A 208 -15.83 -2.31 -29.64
N ARG A 209 -17.12 -2.46 -29.30
CA ARG A 209 -18.26 -2.23 -30.21
C ARG A 209 -18.92 -0.85 -30.09
N CYS A 210 -18.32 0.06 -29.33
CA CYS A 210 -18.82 1.42 -29.13
C CYS A 210 -17.92 2.49 -29.76
N PRO A 211 -17.44 2.35 -31.03
CA PRO A 211 -16.38 3.17 -31.59
C PRO A 211 -16.75 4.63 -31.78
N GLU A 212 -18.02 4.90 -32.06
CA GLU A 212 -18.54 6.25 -32.35
C GLU A 212 -19.11 6.96 -31.14
N GLN A 213 -19.21 6.27 -29.99
CA GLN A 213 -19.89 6.80 -28.80
C GLN A 213 -18.91 7.57 -27.90
N TYR A 214 -19.30 8.77 -27.53
CA TYR A 214 -18.64 9.54 -26.50
C TYR A 214 -18.86 8.82 -25.14
N PRO A 215 -17.83 8.74 -24.27
CA PRO A 215 -16.49 9.36 -24.36
C PRO A 215 -15.43 8.46 -25.01
N TYR A 216 -15.74 7.22 -25.32
CA TYR A 216 -14.75 6.19 -25.68
C TYR A 216 -14.35 6.18 -27.15
N ARG A 217 -14.95 7.00 -28.00
CA ARG A 217 -14.75 6.97 -29.45
C ARG A 217 -13.31 7.16 -29.92
N TRP A 218 -12.47 7.84 -29.13
CA TRP A 218 -11.07 8.10 -29.48
C TRP A 218 -10.06 7.41 -28.56
N ILE A 219 -10.50 6.73 -27.48
CA ILE A 219 -9.62 6.09 -26.51
C ILE A 219 -9.46 4.62 -26.89
N ALA A 220 -8.29 4.25 -27.43
CA ALA A 220 -8.02 2.86 -27.82
C ALA A 220 -7.79 1.95 -26.60
N MET A 221 -7.19 2.44 -25.53
CA MET A 221 -6.82 1.68 -24.33
C MET A 221 -8.03 1.02 -23.65
N GLU A 222 -9.20 1.69 -23.63
CA GLU A 222 -10.38 1.24 -22.87
C GLU A 222 -11.22 0.18 -23.60
N ARG A 223 -10.86 -0.20 -24.84
CA ARG A 223 -11.73 -0.99 -25.72
C ARG A 223 -11.94 -2.41 -25.22
N GLU A 224 -10.94 -3.05 -24.67
CA GLU A 224 -10.92 -4.48 -24.38
C GLU A 224 -10.56 -4.78 -22.91
N LEU A 225 -11.02 -3.93 -21.96
CA LEU A 225 -10.74 -4.08 -20.53
C LEU A 225 -11.75 -4.95 -19.79
N GLY A 226 -12.84 -5.32 -20.44
CA GLY A 226 -13.97 -6.01 -19.83
C GLY A 226 -13.64 -7.40 -19.29
N ALA A 227 -14.17 -7.74 -18.12
CA ALA A 227 -14.22 -9.13 -17.66
C ALA A 227 -15.01 -10.02 -18.64
N LEU A 228 -15.99 -9.42 -19.32
CA LEU A 228 -16.74 -10.02 -20.45
C LEU A 228 -16.45 -9.21 -21.70
N ASP A 229 -16.33 -9.89 -22.85
CA ASP A 229 -16.30 -9.21 -24.16
C ASP A 229 -17.67 -8.62 -24.53
N SER A 230 -17.76 -7.92 -25.65
CA SER A 230 -19.02 -7.35 -26.15
C SER A 230 -20.07 -8.39 -26.53
N TYR A 231 -19.71 -9.64 -26.70
CA TYR A 231 -20.60 -10.77 -26.92
C TYR A 231 -20.96 -11.50 -25.64
N ARG A 232 -20.51 -11.03 -24.47
CA ARG A 232 -20.67 -11.63 -23.13
C ARG A 232 -19.89 -12.93 -22.93
N ASN A 233 -18.86 -13.20 -23.72
CA ASN A 233 -17.97 -14.31 -23.46
C ASN A 233 -17.05 -13.94 -22.28
N PRO A 234 -16.79 -14.88 -21.36
CA PRO A 234 -15.95 -14.63 -20.19
C PRO A 234 -14.45 -14.60 -20.59
N GLY A 235 -13.80 -13.49 -20.32
CA GLY A 235 -12.34 -13.36 -20.35
C GLY A 235 -11.66 -13.94 -19.10
N GLY A 236 -10.34 -13.83 -19.05
CA GLY A 236 -9.51 -14.34 -17.94
C GLY A 236 -9.96 -13.85 -16.57
N THR A 237 -10.28 -12.57 -16.45
CA THR A 237 -10.82 -11.99 -15.20
C THR A 237 -12.09 -12.67 -14.73
N ALA A 238 -13.05 -12.87 -15.62
CA ALA A 238 -14.33 -13.53 -15.27
C ALA A 238 -14.13 -14.99 -14.86
N ARG A 239 -13.21 -15.69 -15.53
CA ARG A 239 -12.85 -17.08 -15.16
C ARG A 239 -12.19 -17.12 -13.78
N ALA A 240 -11.26 -16.21 -13.50
CA ALA A 240 -10.61 -16.09 -12.18
C ALA A 240 -11.63 -15.81 -11.07
N MET A 241 -12.53 -14.85 -11.26
CA MET A 241 -13.59 -14.52 -10.30
C MET A 241 -14.54 -15.72 -10.05
N LYS A 242 -14.91 -16.41 -11.12
CA LYS A 242 -15.77 -17.62 -11.00
C LYS A 242 -15.06 -18.71 -10.19
N LYS A 243 -13.77 -18.96 -10.48
CA LYS A 243 -12.97 -19.94 -9.76
C LYS A 243 -12.80 -19.55 -8.28
N PHE A 244 -12.40 -18.32 -8.01
CA PHE A 244 -12.24 -17.79 -6.65
C PHE A 244 -13.55 -17.92 -5.84
N ARG A 245 -14.68 -17.56 -6.43
CA ARG A 245 -16.00 -17.73 -5.79
C ARG A 245 -16.31 -19.20 -5.47
N ALA A 246 -15.98 -20.12 -6.37
CA ALA A 246 -16.20 -21.53 -6.17
C ALA A 246 -15.29 -22.07 -5.04
N ASP A 247 -14.04 -21.63 -5.02
CA ASP A 247 -13.08 -22.00 -3.96
C ASP A 247 -13.57 -21.53 -2.60
N LEU A 248 -14.02 -20.26 -2.48
CA LEU A 248 -14.58 -19.73 -1.22
C LEU A 248 -15.85 -20.47 -0.79
N ALA A 249 -16.72 -20.83 -1.73
CA ALA A 249 -17.95 -21.57 -1.43
C ALA A 249 -17.69 -23.00 -0.93
N ALA A 250 -16.53 -23.57 -1.25
CA ALA A 250 -16.12 -24.91 -0.80
C ALA A 250 -15.47 -24.88 0.61
N LEU A 251 -15.18 -23.70 1.16
CA LEU A 251 -14.54 -23.60 2.47
C LEU A 251 -15.52 -24.00 3.59
N PRO A 252 -15.02 -24.64 4.67
CA PRO A 252 -15.86 -25.08 5.79
C PRO A 252 -16.28 -23.95 6.74
N PHE A 253 -15.96 -22.71 6.42
CA PHE A 253 -16.25 -21.50 7.19
C PHE A 253 -16.77 -20.39 6.30
N LYS A 254 -17.50 -19.43 6.86
CA LYS A 254 -18.06 -18.27 6.14
C LYS A 254 -17.14 -17.04 6.20
N GLU A 255 -16.44 -16.87 7.30
CA GLU A 255 -15.58 -15.72 7.54
C GLU A 255 -14.18 -16.17 7.87
N LEU A 256 -13.20 -15.56 7.19
CA LEU A 256 -11.79 -15.74 7.48
C LEU A 256 -11.44 -14.88 8.70
N PRO A 257 -10.85 -15.46 9.77
CA PRO A 257 -10.35 -14.66 10.87
C PRO A 257 -9.29 -13.65 10.43
N PRO A 258 -9.06 -12.58 11.19
CA PRO A 258 -7.95 -11.67 10.91
C PRO A 258 -6.62 -12.43 10.79
N ARG A 259 -5.77 -12.00 9.87
CA ARG A 259 -4.43 -12.58 9.73
C ARG A 259 -3.57 -12.24 10.96
N LYS A 260 -2.68 -13.14 11.31
CA LYS A 260 -1.66 -12.86 12.31
C LYS A 260 -0.65 -11.87 11.72
N VAL A 261 -0.42 -10.77 12.41
CA VAL A 261 0.60 -9.77 12.08
C VAL A 261 1.81 -10.00 12.98
N ASP A 262 3.00 -9.93 12.40
CA ASP A 262 4.27 -10.19 13.10
C ASP A 262 5.02 -8.90 13.42
N ALA A 263 4.84 -7.84 12.61
CA ALA A 263 5.53 -6.56 12.79
C ALA A 263 4.65 -5.37 12.37
N VAL A 264 4.98 -4.20 12.90
CA VAL A 264 4.36 -2.91 12.53
C VAL A 264 5.38 -2.08 11.74
N VAL A 265 5.06 -1.74 10.51
CA VAL A 265 5.81 -0.79 9.70
C VAL A 265 5.32 0.62 10.02
N ILE A 266 6.22 1.43 10.53
CA ILE A 266 5.97 2.83 10.87
C ILE A 266 6.13 3.67 9.61
N THR A 267 5.06 4.32 9.19
CA THR A 267 5.11 5.22 8.04
C THR A 267 5.40 6.66 8.50
N THR A 268 6.25 7.32 7.74
CA THR A 268 6.61 8.73 7.92
C THR A 268 6.20 9.52 6.68
N SER A 269 6.21 10.84 6.75
CA SER A 269 5.74 11.71 5.66
C SER A 269 6.84 12.24 4.75
N ASP A 270 8.10 12.14 5.17
CA ASP A 270 9.23 12.70 4.42
C ASP A 270 9.82 11.70 3.42
N GLY A 271 10.45 12.23 2.38
CA GLY A 271 11.08 11.45 1.32
C GLY A 271 10.06 10.74 0.42
N ASP A 272 10.49 9.68 -0.24
CA ASP A 272 9.62 8.82 -1.03
C ASP A 272 8.92 7.80 -0.11
N ALA A 273 7.91 8.28 0.61
CA ALA A 273 7.19 7.49 1.60
C ALA A 273 6.52 6.25 0.99
N TRP A 274 5.95 6.37 -0.21
CA TRP A 274 5.34 5.23 -0.89
C TRP A 274 6.37 4.15 -1.22
N ARG A 275 7.51 4.52 -1.81
CA ARG A 275 8.57 3.56 -2.12
C ARG A 275 9.10 2.86 -0.88
N ALA A 276 9.32 3.61 0.21
CA ALA A 276 9.78 3.06 1.48
C ALA A 276 8.80 2.02 2.04
N VAL A 277 7.50 2.34 2.03
CA VAL A 277 6.41 1.46 2.49
C VAL A 277 6.27 0.24 1.60
N TYR A 278 6.21 0.42 0.29
CA TYR A 278 6.08 -0.67 -0.68
C TYR A 278 7.31 -1.59 -0.66
N GLY A 279 8.52 -1.00 -0.61
CA GLY A 279 9.77 -1.75 -0.46
C GLY A 279 9.80 -2.56 0.84
N SER A 280 9.42 -1.95 1.96
CA SER A 280 9.33 -2.64 3.25
C SER A 280 8.33 -3.80 3.23
N PHE A 281 7.17 -3.63 2.58
CA PHE A 281 6.21 -4.72 2.39
C PHE A 281 6.84 -5.88 1.61
N MET A 282 7.43 -5.60 0.44
CA MET A 282 8.07 -6.59 -0.40
C MET A 282 9.18 -7.36 0.35
N LEU A 283 10.05 -6.63 1.06
CA LEU A 283 11.16 -7.22 1.81
C LEU A 283 10.65 -8.06 2.99
N SER A 284 9.60 -7.64 3.69
CA SER A 284 8.97 -8.40 4.77
C SER A 284 8.33 -9.69 4.27
N LYS A 285 7.61 -9.61 3.15
CA LYS A 285 7.00 -10.81 2.51
C LYS A 285 8.06 -11.78 2.04
N GLY A 286 9.11 -11.31 1.36
CA GLY A 286 10.25 -12.15 0.95
C GLY A 286 11.03 -12.72 2.14
N ALA A 287 11.05 -12.03 3.27
CA ALA A 287 11.62 -12.53 4.52
C ALA A 287 10.73 -13.59 5.21
N GLY A 288 9.46 -13.70 4.86
CA GLY A 288 8.52 -14.71 5.35
C GLY A 288 7.75 -14.31 6.61
N PHE A 289 7.47 -13.02 6.83
CA PHE A 289 6.64 -12.52 7.93
C PHE A 289 5.64 -11.45 7.48
N GLU A 290 4.58 -11.25 8.29
CA GLU A 290 3.46 -10.37 8.01
C GLU A 290 3.59 -9.02 8.69
N VAL A 291 3.18 -7.96 7.96
CA VAL A 291 3.23 -6.59 8.45
C VAL A 291 1.88 -5.88 8.33
N GLU A 292 1.67 -4.91 9.21
CA GLU A 292 0.67 -3.86 9.06
C GLU A 292 1.34 -2.48 9.12
N TYR A 293 0.62 -1.44 8.73
CA TYR A 293 1.16 -0.09 8.72
C TYR A 293 0.56 0.77 9.82
N CYS A 294 1.37 1.67 10.36
CA CYS A 294 0.95 2.67 11.32
C CYS A 294 1.56 4.03 10.95
N ASN A 295 0.71 5.01 10.68
CA ASN A 295 1.16 6.38 10.54
C ASN A 295 1.47 6.97 11.92
N ILE A 296 2.75 7.13 12.20
CA ILE A 296 3.18 7.60 13.53
C ILE A 296 2.71 9.03 13.83
N ALA A 297 2.45 9.84 12.82
CA ALA A 297 2.00 11.22 13.01
C ALA A 297 0.59 11.29 13.63
N THR A 298 -0.28 10.31 13.31
CA THR A 298 -1.71 10.33 13.67
C THR A 298 -2.05 9.62 14.96
N VAL A 299 -1.14 8.86 15.57
CA VAL A 299 -1.41 8.05 16.75
C VAL A 299 -0.73 8.60 18.00
N ASP A 300 -1.42 8.59 19.13
CA ASP A 300 -0.83 8.93 20.42
C ASP A 300 -0.15 7.74 21.11
N GLU A 301 -0.52 6.52 20.71
CA GLU A 301 0.08 5.27 21.15
C GLU A 301 0.31 4.34 19.96
N LEU A 302 1.45 3.65 19.93
CA LEU A 302 1.74 2.67 18.90
C LEU A 302 0.95 1.37 19.13
N PRO A 303 0.47 0.70 18.08
CA PRO A 303 -0.08 -0.66 18.18
C PRO A 303 0.92 -1.59 18.88
N GLU A 304 0.41 -2.53 19.68
CA GLU A 304 1.29 -3.49 20.37
C GLU A 304 1.94 -4.45 19.37
N SER A 305 3.27 -4.50 19.40
CA SER A 305 4.07 -5.40 18.57
C SER A 305 5.41 -5.72 19.24
N LYS A 306 5.98 -6.86 18.88
CA LYS A 306 7.36 -7.20 19.27
C LYS A 306 8.39 -6.63 18.32
N PHE A 307 7.97 -6.20 17.14
CA PHE A 307 8.87 -5.72 16.10
C PHE A 307 8.28 -4.51 15.39
N TYR A 308 9.01 -3.40 15.40
CA TYR A 308 8.69 -2.17 14.68
C TYR A 308 9.75 -1.91 13.65
N ILE A 309 9.34 -1.53 12.44
CA ILE A 309 10.22 -1.24 11.30
C ILE A 309 9.98 0.19 10.87
N ILE A 310 11.01 1.01 10.83
CA ILE A 310 10.99 2.37 10.31
C ILE A 310 11.81 2.38 9.02
N PRO A 311 11.17 2.19 7.86
CA PRO A 311 11.87 2.00 6.60
C PRO A 311 12.36 3.32 6.01
N ALA A 312 13.57 3.32 5.47
CA ALA A 312 14.15 4.38 4.65
C ALA A 312 13.95 5.78 5.21
N ILE A 313 14.10 5.94 6.54
CA ILE A 313 13.83 7.21 7.22
C ILE A 313 14.61 8.36 6.55
N SER A 314 13.91 9.40 6.11
CA SER A 314 14.40 10.48 5.27
C SER A 314 14.00 11.85 5.81
N GLY A 315 14.85 12.88 5.51
CA GLY A 315 14.53 14.28 5.87
C GLY A 315 14.77 14.63 7.33
N PHE A 316 14.63 15.92 7.63
CA PHE A 316 14.85 16.43 8.98
C PHE A 316 13.61 16.34 9.87
N ASN A 317 12.43 16.27 9.26
CA ASN A 317 11.13 16.29 9.93
C ASN A 317 10.40 14.94 9.90
N ALA A 318 11.04 13.90 9.36
CA ALA A 318 10.42 12.58 9.20
C ALA A 318 9.87 12.00 10.51
N LEU A 319 10.48 12.35 11.63
CA LEU A 319 10.12 11.82 12.93
C LEU A 319 10.26 12.90 14.01
N HIS A 320 9.13 13.45 14.46
CA HIS A 320 9.11 14.35 15.61
C HIS A 320 9.70 13.71 16.85
N TYR A 321 10.41 14.48 17.67
CA TYR A 321 11.10 13.99 18.88
C TYR A 321 10.17 13.19 19.81
N LYS A 322 8.94 13.66 20.06
CA LYS A 322 7.95 12.92 20.86
C LYS A 322 7.66 11.52 20.27
N LYS A 323 7.55 11.42 18.96
CA LYS A 323 7.29 10.16 18.25
C LYS A 323 8.50 9.23 18.25
N TYR A 324 9.70 9.81 18.13
CA TYR A 324 10.93 9.06 18.29
C TYR A 324 11.05 8.48 19.72
N GLN A 325 10.72 9.26 20.74
CA GLN A 325 10.67 8.76 22.12
C GLN A 325 9.67 7.62 22.33
N MET A 326 8.51 7.64 21.62
CA MET A 326 7.56 6.52 21.68
C MET A 326 8.19 5.22 21.17
N LEU A 327 8.96 5.26 20.09
CA LEU A 327 9.68 4.10 19.57
C LEU A 327 10.77 3.62 20.54
N LEU A 328 11.56 4.54 21.10
CA LEU A 328 12.57 4.20 22.10
C LEU A 328 11.92 3.56 23.34
N LYS A 329 10.78 4.05 23.78
CA LYS A 329 10.00 3.47 24.87
C LYS A 329 9.54 2.05 24.57
N LYS A 330 9.07 1.75 23.35
CA LYS A 330 8.71 0.38 22.96
C LYS A 330 9.93 -0.56 23.03
N ALA A 331 11.12 -0.09 22.63
CA ALA A 331 12.34 -0.86 22.82
C ALA A 331 12.68 -1.06 24.29
N GLU A 332 12.54 -0.01 25.13
CA GLU A 332 12.76 -0.11 26.58
C GLU A 332 11.84 -1.14 27.24
N GLU A 333 10.58 -1.25 26.76
CA GLU A 333 9.57 -2.17 27.25
C GLU A 333 9.76 -3.62 26.78
N GLY A 334 10.57 -3.86 25.73
CA GLY A 334 10.92 -5.22 25.28
C GLY A 334 10.80 -5.49 23.77
N ALA A 335 10.41 -4.50 22.98
CA ALA A 335 10.31 -4.66 21.55
C ALA A 335 11.70 -4.52 20.86
N THR A 336 11.79 -5.03 19.66
CA THR A 336 12.87 -4.70 18.71
C THR A 336 12.40 -3.56 17.81
N VAL A 337 13.21 -2.51 17.69
CA VAL A 337 12.92 -1.39 16.79
C VAL A 337 14.03 -1.29 15.75
N PHE A 338 13.68 -1.50 14.49
CA PHE A 338 14.60 -1.54 13.36
C PHE A 338 14.43 -0.28 12.49
N PHE A 339 15.52 0.49 12.38
CA PHE A 339 15.61 1.65 11.52
C PHE A 339 16.49 1.33 10.31
N SER A 340 16.00 1.57 9.11
CA SER A 340 16.83 1.71 7.92
C SER A 340 16.93 3.18 7.54
N ALA A 341 18.12 3.64 7.21
CA ALA A 341 18.40 5.07 7.09
C ALA A 341 18.66 5.51 5.65
N SER A 342 17.91 6.52 5.22
CA SER A 342 18.22 7.32 4.04
C SER A 342 18.91 8.63 4.49
N THR A 343 18.24 9.77 4.43
CA THR A 343 18.84 11.09 4.73
C THR A 343 18.54 11.63 6.13
N ALA A 344 17.68 10.95 6.90
CA ALA A 344 17.23 11.46 8.19
C ALA A 344 18.33 11.60 9.23
N MET A 345 18.17 12.60 10.09
CA MET A 345 18.94 12.80 11.30
C MET A 345 18.10 12.43 12.53
N LEU A 346 18.56 11.44 13.28
CA LEU A 346 17.95 11.04 14.55
C LEU A 346 18.75 11.61 15.72
N GLN A 347 18.11 12.32 16.63
CA GLN A 347 18.74 12.84 17.84
C GLN A 347 17.80 12.68 19.05
N PRO A 348 18.31 12.17 20.19
CA PRO A 348 19.68 11.69 20.43
C PRO A 348 20.02 10.42 19.64
N PHE A 349 21.25 10.29 19.18
CA PHE A 349 21.71 9.12 18.43
C PHE A 349 22.71 8.27 19.24
N VAL A 350 23.76 8.92 19.77
CA VAL A 350 24.85 8.20 20.43
C VAL A 350 24.37 7.38 21.62
N GLN A 351 23.54 7.98 22.47
CA GLN A 351 23.06 7.32 23.69
C GLN A 351 22.14 6.13 23.37
N PRO A 352 21.13 6.21 22.47
CA PRO A 352 20.28 5.07 22.17
C PRO A 352 21.01 3.95 21.41
N PHE A 353 21.83 4.30 20.43
CA PHE A 353 22.45 3.31 19.53
C PHE A 353 23.83 2.83 19.96
N GLY A 354 24.48 3.47 20.94
CA GLY A 354 25.86 3.15 21.33
C GLY A 354 26.85 3.34 20.19
N CYS A 355 26.57 4.26 19.29
CA CYS A 355 27.30 4.49 18.06
C CYS A 355 27.37 6.00 17.79
N ALA A 356 28.48 6.50 17.28
CA ALA A 356 28.59 7.86 16.78
C ALA A 356 28.60 7.90 15.26
N ILE A 357 28.22 9.04 14.69
CA ILE A 357 28.45 9.38 13.30
C ILE A 357 29.69 10.26 13.25
N GLU A 358 30.77 9.76 12.65
CA GLU A 358 32.03 10.53 12.54
C GLU A 358 31.88 11.70 11.57
N TYR A 359 31.22 11.44 10.43
CA TYR A 359 30.81 12.49 9.48
C TYR A 359 29.66 12.00 8.60
N CYS A 360 28.95 12.97 8.03
CA CYS A 360 27.90 12.77 7.05
C CYS A 360 28.10 13.75 5.88
N THR A 361 27.90 13.29 4.65
CA THR A 361 27.92 14.13 3.44
C THR A 361 26.63 13.94 2.67
N GLU A 362 26.14 14.96 1.97
CA GLU A 362 24.94 14.91 1.14
C GLU A 362 25.23 14.39 -0.29
N VAL A 363 26.31 13.64 -0.44
CA VAL A 363 26.72 13.05 -1.72
C VAL A 363 26.29 11.59 -1.74
N PRO A 364 25.53 11.14 -2.76
CA PRO A 364 25.20 9.73 -2.93
C PRO A 364 26.47 8.87 -3.04
N GLU A 365 26.44 7.70 -2.47
CA GLU A 365 27.59 6.80 -2.37
C GLU A 365 27.18 5.34 -2.54
N ASP A 366 27.91 4.61 -3.38
CA ASP A 366 27.75 3.16 -3.49
C ASP A 366 28.48 2.45 -2.33
N VAL A 367 27.73 1.61 -1.62
CA VAL A 367 28.26 0.85 -0.49
C VAL A 367 28.14 -0.63 -0.77
N THR A 368 29.26 -1.33 -0.67
CA THR A 368 29.28 -2.80 -0.66
C THR A 368 29.55 -3.27 0.76
N PHE A 369 28.68 -4.11 1.30
CA PHE A 369 28.76 -4.59 2.67
C PHE A 369 28.26 -6.04 2.80
N ARG A 370 28.66 -6.68 3.90
CA ARG A 370 28.23 -8.03 4.26
C ARG A 370 27.60 -8.04 5.64
N VAL A 371 26.51 -8.81 5.78
CA VAL A 371 25.82 -9.00 7.06
C VAL A 371 26.28 -10.32 7.68
N ASP A 372 26.59 -10.32 8.96
CA ASP A 372 27.05 -11.49 9.71
C ASP A 372 26.02 -12.64 9.65
N GLY A 373 26.51 -13.81 9.25
CA GLY A 373 25.70 -15.01 9.08
C GLY A 373 24.93 -15.11 7.77
N ILE A 374 25.14 -14.15 6.84
CA ILE A 374 24.60 -14.22 5.47
C ILE A 374 25.77 -14.28 4.50
N ASP A 375 25.85 -15.35 3.72
CA ASP A 375 26.93 -15.55 2.74
C ASP A 375 26.61 -14.84 1.41
N ARG A 376 26.52 -13.51 1.48
CA ARG A 376 26.28 -12.63 0.33
C ARG A 376 26.84 -11.24 0.58
N ASP A 377 27.39 -10.63 -0.46
CA ASP A 377 27.69 -9.22 -0.49
C ASP A 377 26.49 -8.44 -1.03
N TYR A 378 26.16 -7.34 -0.38
CA TYR A 378 25.10 -6.43 -0.78
C TYR A 378 25.70 -5.15 -1.34
N GLN A 379 25.15 -4.64 -2.44
CA GLN A 379 25.56 -3.38 -3.02
C GLN A 379 24.33 -2.46 -3.11
N ILE A 380 24.41 -1.30 -2.44
CA ILE A 380 23.32 -0.32 -2.39
C ILE A 380 23.90 1.08 -2.59
N THR A 381 23.26 1.87 -3.44
CA THR A 381 23.50 3.31 -3.50
C THR A 381 22.73 3.99 -2.36
N ARG A 382 23.41 4.57 -1.40
CA ARG A 382 22.80 5.37 -0.33
C ARG A 382 22.75 6.84 -0.73
N ALA A 383 21.73 7.56 -0.24
CA ALA A 383 21.50 8.95 -0.58
C ALA A 383 22.53 9.92 0.02
N CYS A 384 23.24 9.52 1.07
CA CYS A 384 24.27 10.33 1.72
C CYS A 384 25.43 9.46 2.21
N GLY A 385 26.66 9.96 2.10
CA GLY A 385 27.84 9.34 2.71
C GLY A 385 27.79 9.51 4.24
N ARG A 386 27.81 8.40 4.99
CA ARG A 386 27.76 8.42 6.45
C ARG A 386 28.68 7.35 7.01
N VAL A 387 29.63 7.76 7.86
CA VAL A 387 30.56 6.84 8.52
C VAL A 387 30.17 6.69 9.98
N LEU A 388 29.93 5.45 10.38
CA LEU A 388 29.58 5.07 11.74
C LEU A 388 30.85 4.65 12.53
N LYS A 389 30.84 4.98 13.81
CA LYS A 389 31.86 4.55 14.79
C LYS A 389 31.15 3.87 15.97
N ALA A 390 31.31 2.56 16.06
CA ALA A 390 30.80 1.78 17.18
C ALA A 390 31.51 2.19 18.50
N ILE A 391 30.72 2.38 19.56
CA ILE A 391 31.18 2.72 20.90
C ILE A 391 30.80 1.62 21.89
N ASP A 392 29.47 1.33 21.96
CA ASP A 392 28.89 0.36 22.89
C ASP A 392 27.67 -0.29 22.19
N CYS A 393 27.95 -1.02 21.09
CA CYS A 393 26.97 -1.75 20.30
C CYS A 393 27.62 -2.92 19.57
N ASP A 394 26.82 -3.92 19.21
CA ASP A 394 27.24 -4.99 18.34
C ASP A 394 27.23 -4.51 16.87
N VAL A 395 28.28 -4.83 16.14
CA VAL A 395 28.35 -4.57 14.69
C VAL A 395 27.93 -5.84 13.95
N LEU A 396 26.78 -5.79 13.26
CA LEU A 396 26.19 -6.92 12.53
C LEU A 396 26.52 -6.91 11.04
N ALA A 397 26.96 -5.79 10.49
CA ALA A 397 27.41 -5.68 9.11
C ALA A 397 28.52 -4.65 8.98
N LYS A 398 29.46 -4.91 8.06
CA LYS A 398 30.56 -4.00 7.73
C LYS A 398 30.68 -3.83 6.23
N ASP A 399 31.11 -2.64 5.80
CA ASP A 399 31.53 -2.42 4.42
C ASP A 399 32.93 -3.00 4.15
N ILE A 400 33.38 -2.88 2.90
CA ILE A 400 34.70 -3.37 2.49
C ILE A 400 35.87 -2.66 3.20
N ASN A 401 35.63 -1.49 3.78
CA ASN A 401 36.62 -0.71 4.54
C ASN A 401 36.56 -1.01 6.04
N GLY A 402 35.67 -1.89 6.48
CA GLY A 402 35.47 -2.25 7.88
C GLY A 402 34.55 -1.33 8.67
N ASN A 403 33.95 -0.32 8.04
CA ASN A 403 32.99 0.58 8.69
C ASN A 403 31.68 -0.11 8.99
N PRO A 404 31.08 0.10 10.17
CA PRO A 404 29.77 -0.46 10.50
C PRO A 404 28.66 0.01 9.53
N GLN A 405 27.86 -0.94 9.05
CA GLN A 405 26.69 -0.67 8.21
C GLN A 405 25.39 -1.12 8.87
N MET A 406 25.45 -2.12 9.74
CA MET A 406 24.32 -2.54 10.58
C MET A 406 24.83 -2.71 12.01
N ILE A 407 24.15 -2.10 12.95
CA ILE A 407 24.46 -2.19 14.38
C ILE A 407 23.24 -2.61 15.18
N ARG A 408 23.49 -3.23 16.34
CA ARG A 408 22.47 -3.61 17.31
C ARG A 408 22.91 -3.17 18.70
N ARG A 409 21.98 -2.65 19.48
CA ARG A 409 22.18 -2.36 20.88
C ARG A 409 21.04 -2.82 21.74
N ALA A 410 21.31 -3.48 22.86
CA ALA A 410 20.31 -3.71 23.89
C ALA A 410 19.83 -2.36 24.46
N TYR A 411 18.53 -2.19 24.57
CA TYR A 411 17.89 -0.97 25.07
C TYR A 411 16.73 -1.30 25.99
N GLY A 412 16.90 -1.09 27.28
CA GLY A 412 15.96 -1.58 28.29
C GLY A 412 15.80 -3.10 28.26
N LYS A 413 14.57 -3.59 28.03
CA LYS A 413 14.26 -5.03 27.92
C LYS A 413 14.31 -5.53 26.47
N GLY A 414 14.37 -4.64 25.49
CA GLY A 414 14.40 -4.95 24.06
C GLY A 414 15.72 -4.48 23.43
N GLN A 415 15.64 -4.04 22.17
CA GLN A 415 16.82 -3.66 21.41
C GLN A 415 16.50 -2.69 20.29
N LEU A 416 17.52 -1.94 19.88
CA LEU A 416 17.52 -1.09 18.70
C LEU A 416 18.45 -1.69 17.65
N ILE A 417 18.00 -1.71 16.40
CA ILE A 417 18.79 -2.07 15.23
C ILE A 417 18.82 -0.87 14.30
N TYR A 418 19.98 -0.50 13.81
CA TYR A 418 20.15 0.58 12.85
C TYR A 418 20.93 0.08 11.64
N LEU A 419 20.35 0.24 10.47
CA LEU A 419 20.97 -0.07 9.18
C LEU A 419 21.28 1.25 8.45
N ASN A 420 22.54 1.45 8.11
CA ASN A 420 23.06 2.70 7.52
C ASN A 420 22.79 2.86 6.02
N VAL A 421 21.88 2.08 5.50
CA VAL A 421 21.39 2.10 4.11
C VAL A 421 19.88 1.82 4.09
N ALA A 422 19.22 2.14 2.99
CA ALA A 422 17.78 1.94 2.81
C ALA A 422 17.50 0.93 1.67
N PRO A 423 17.49 -0.38 1.94
CA PRO A 423 17.23 -1.41 0.92
C PRO A 423 15.84 -1.29 0.30
N GLU A 424 14.90 -0.65 0.96
CA GLU A 424 13.53 -0.37 0.49
C GLU A 424 13.51 0.53 -0.74
N LEU A 425 14.53 1.39 -0.88
CA LEU A 425 14.67 2.32 -2.00
C LEU A 425 15.46 1.72 -3.17
N ALA A 426 15.98 0.50 -3.03
CA ALA A 426 16.66 -0.21 -4.10
C ALA A 426 15.64 -0.83 -5.08
N GLU A 427 16.13 -1.45 -6.14
CA GLU A 427 15.27 -2.22 -7.05
C GLU A 427 14.60 -3.38 -6.30
N LEU A 428 13.28 -3.48 -6.43
CA LEU A 428 12.45 -4.47 -5.72
C LEU A 428 12.47 -5.81 -6.47
N SER A 429 13.64 -6.44 -6.49
CA SER A 429 13.86 -7.81 -6.96
C SER A 429 14.32 -8.70 -5.81
N PHE A 430 13.80 -9.91 -5.72
CA PHE A 430 14.28 -10.87 -4.73
C PHE A 430 15.65 -11.46 -5.08
N GLU A 431 16.11 -11.33 -6.31
CA GLU A 431 17.42 -11.79 -6.76
C GLU A 431 18.57 -11.07 -6.03
N ASN A 432 18.40 -9.80 -5.69
CA ASN A 432 19.39 -9.04 -4.92
C ASN A 432 19.49 -9.46 -3.44
N GLY A 433 18.50 -10.21 -2.93
CA GLY A 433 18.53 -10.83 -1.62
C GLY A 433 18.33 -9.89 -0.42
N TYR A 434 17.96 -8.62 -0.62
CA TYR A 434 17.78 -7.66 0.49
C TYR A 434 16.75 -8.11 1.54
N TYR A 435 15.79 -8.94 1.17
CA TYR A 435 14.84 -9.55 2.11
C TYR A 435 15.54 -10.37 3.23
N GLN A 436 16.74 -10.86 3.00
CA GLN A 436 17.50 -11.61 4.02
C GLN A 436 17.95 -10.69 5.17
N ILE A 437 18.17 -9.39 4.90
CA ILE A 437 18.46 -8.39 5.94
C ILE A 437 17.25 -8.23 6.85
N TYR A 438 16.05 -8.14 6.26
CA TYR A 438 14.77 -8.08 6.97
C TYR A 438 14.52 -9.36 7.78
N ARG A 439 14.81 -10.52 7.20
CA ARG A 439 14.73 -11.81 7.91
C ARG A 439 15.66 -11.84 9.12
N LYS A 440 16.90 -11.38 8.98
CA LYS A 440 17.85 -11.28 10.09
C LYS A 440 17.33 -10.38 11.21
N ALA A 441 16.77 -9.23 10.87
CA ALA A 441 16.16 -8.32 11.85
C ALA A 441 14.94 -8.94 12.55
N ALA A 442 14.09 -9.64 11.81
CA ALA A 442 12.92 -10.36 12.34
C ALA A 442 13.33 -11.52 13.27
N GLU A 443 14.34 -12.30 12.91
CA GLU A 443 14.89 -13.37 13.76
C GLU A 443 15.46 -12.80 15.07
N LEU A 444 16.15 -11.65 15.03
CA LEU A 444 16.62 -10.94 16.23
C LEU A 444 15.46 -10.43 17.09
N ALA A 445 14.29 -10.13 16.47
CA ALA A 445 13.06 -9.80 17.19
C ALA A 445 12.29 -11.03 17.71
N GLY A 446 12.83 -12.23 17.53
CA GLY A 446 12.19 -13.49 17.94
C GLY A 446 11.02 -13.92 17.05
N ILE A 447 10.96 -13.42 15.81
CA ILE A 447 9.96 -13.82 14.82
C ILE A 447 10.50 -15.02 14.04
N THR A 448 9.66 -16.06 13.93
CA THR A 448 9.99 -17.26 13.15
C THR A 448 9.54 -17.08 11.72
N CYS A 449 10.47 -17.21 10.77
CA CYS A 449 10.24 -17.13 9.33
C CYS A 449 10.41 -18.52 8.70
N PRO A 450 9.38 -19.40 8.74
CA PRO A 450 9.54 -20.79 8.30
C PRO A 450 9.61 -20.92 6.78
N GLU A 451 8.89 -20.08 6.04
CA GLU A 451 8.98 -20.06 4.58
C GLU A 451 10.33 -19.49 4.13
N LYS A 452 11.01 -20.21 3.26
CA LYS A 452 12.35 -19.82 2.78
C LYS A 452 12.37 -19.30 1.37
N ALA A 453 11.36 -19.66 0.57
CA ALA A 453 11.19 -19.15 -0.78
C ALA A 453 10.57 -17.72 -0.72
N PRO A 454 11.30 -16.69 -1.14
CA PRO A 454 10.80 -15.32 -1.03
C PRO A 454 9.58 -15.04 -1.95
N GLU A 455 9.38 -15.88 -2.95
CA GLU A 455 8.25 -15.80 -3.89
C GLU A 455 6.93 -16.30 -3.29
N ILE A 456 7.00 -17.05 -2.18
CA ILE A 456 5.81 -17.61 -1.54
C ILE A 456 5.42 -16.75 -0.34
N GLY A 457 4.31 -16.03 -0.48
CA GLY A 457 3.70 -15.33 0.64
C GLY A 457 2.84 -16.28 1.48
N VAL A 458 2.93 -16.15 2.80
CA VAL A 458 2.15 -16.96 3.75
C VAL A 458 1.42 -16.06 4.72
N THR A 459 0.10 -16.19 4.79
CA THR A 459 -0.70 -15.59 5.87
C THR A 459 -1.23 -16.68 6.80
N LYS A 460 -1.38 -16.37 8.08
CA LYS A 460 -1.87 -17.28 9.11
C LYS A 460 -3.12 -16.71 9.77
N HIS A 461 -4.15 -17.55 9.88
CA HIS A 461 -5.46 -17.17 10.41
C HIS A 461 -5.86 -18.15 11.51
N VAL A 462 -6.02 -17.67 12.74
CA VAL A 462 -6.33 -18.50 13.90
C VAL A 462 -7.82 -18.45 14.18
N PHE A 463 -8.49 -19.59 14.13
CA PHE A 463 -9.90 -19.72 14.45
C PHE A 463 -10.14 -19.79 15.96
N ALA A 464 -11.37 -19.55 16.38
CA ALA A 464 -11.76 -19.59 17.80
C ALA A 464 -11.55 -20.97 18.45
N ASP A 465 -11.55 -22.06 17.68
CA ASP A 465 -11.26 -23.42 18.13
C ASP A 465 -9.74 -23.74 18.22
N GLY A 466 -8.89 -22.75 17.92
CA GLY A 466 -7.44 -22.86 17.98
C GLY A 466 -6.78 -23.40 16.71
N LYS A 467 -7.56 -23.85 15.71
CA LYS A 467 -7.00 -24.26 14.42
C LYS A 467 -6.43 -23.06 13.68
N THR A 468 -5.34 -23.27 12.98
CA THR A 468 -4.70 -22.26 12.14
C THR A 468 -4.83 -22.64 10.69
N LEU A 469 -5.38 -21.75 9.87
CA LEU A 469 -5.33 -21.83 8.42
C LEU A 469 -4.12 -21.06 7.92
N GLN A 470 -3.29 -21.69 7.11
CA GLN A 470 -2.27 -21.02 6.32
C GLN A 470 -2.76 -20.88 4.88
N ILE A 471 -2.65 -19.67 4.35
CA ILE A 471 -2.87 -19.39 2.93
C ILE A 471 -1.50 -19.12 2.33
N ARG A 472 -1.06 -20.02 1.44
CA ARG A 472 0.22 -19.91 0.73
C ARG A 472 -0.08 -19.51 -0.71
N ILE A 473 0.57 -18.45 -1.17
CA ILE A 473 0.42 -17.94 -2.54
C ILE A 473 1.80 -17.86 -3.17
N ASN A 474 1.99 -18.53 -4.29
CA ASN A 474 3.15 -18.32 -5.15
C ASN A 474 2.88 -17.08 -6.03
N TYR A 475 3.57 -15.99 -5.74
CA TYR A 475 3.42 -14.72 -6.47
C TYR A 475 4.27 -14.67 -7.76
N ALA A 476 5.13 -15.68 -8.00
CA ALA A 476 5.91 -15.76 -9.22
C ALA A 476 5.11 -16.39 -10.37
N ASP A 477 5.46 -16.03 -11.59
CA ASP A 477 4.90 -16.61 -12.82
C ASP A 477 5.60 -17.90 -13.27
N TYR A 478 6.36 -18.52 -12.35
CA TYR A 478 7.02 -19.81 -12.49
C TYR A 478 6.78 -20.68 -11.25
N PRO A 479 6.94 -22.03 -11.38
CA PRO A 479 6.80 -22.92 -10.23
C PRO A 479 7.89 -22.66 -9.17
N VAL A 480 7.50 -22.67 -7.89
CA VAL A 480 8.41 -22.48 -6.75
C VAL A 480 8.10 -23.56 -5.69
N ALA A 481 9.12 -24.31 -5.28
CA ALA A 481 8.97 -25.41 -4.33
C ALA A 481 7.89 -26.43 -4.77
N ASP A 482 6.85 -26.59 -3.97
CA ASP A 482 5.71 -27.49 -4.23
C ASP A 482 4.49 -26.79 -4.83
N MET A 483 4.65 -25.55 -5.31
CA MET A 483 3.58 -24.72 -5.83
C MET A 483 3.75 -24.40 -7.32
N GLU A 484 2.67 -24.51 -8.06
CA GLU A 484 2.59 -24.07 -9.45
C GLU A 484 2.76 -22.55 -9.58
N ALA A 485 3.09 -22.09 -10.80
CA ALA A 485 3.14 -20.68 -11.15
C ALA A 485 1.82 -19.96 -10.79
N ASN A 486 1.89 -18.92 -10.00
CA ASN A 486 0.73 -18.20 -9.48
C ASN A 486 -0.29 -19.12 -8.72
N GLY A 487 0.21 -20.21 -8.12
CA GLY A 487 -0.60 -21.18 -7.40
C GLY A 487 -1.01 -20.69 -6.01
N VAL A 488 -2.13 -21.21 -5.50
CA VAL A 488 -2.64 -20.95 -4.15
C VAL A 488 -2.91 -22.28 -3.44
N LYS A 489 -2.47 -22.39 -2.19
CA LYS A 489 -2.77 -23.53 -1.30
C LYS A 489 -3.32 -23.03 0.03
N LEU A 490 -4.34 -23.74 0.52
CA LEU A 490 -4.94 -23.51 1.83
C LEU A 490 -4.69 -24.76 2.67
N GLU A 491 -4.01 -24.61 3.79
CA GLU A 491 -3.56 -25.73 4.63
C GLU A 491 -3.91 -25.44 6.11
N TYR A 492 -4.53 -26.42 6.77
CA TYR A 492 -4.70 -26.39 8.23
C TYR A 492 -3.46 -26.95 8.93
N VAL A 493 -2.94 -26.22 9.91
CA VAL A 493 -1.76 -26.56 10.70
C VAL A 493 -2.05 -26.47 12.21
#